data_6239fe49ca670dbb4420c5dd454b3813
#
_entry.id   6239fe49ca670dbb4420c5dd454b3813
#
_cell.length_a   1.000
_cell.length_b   1.000
_cell.length_c   1.000
_cell.angle_alpha   90.00
_cell.angle_beta   90.00
_cell.angle_gamma   90.00
#
_symmetry.space_group_name_H-M   'P 1'
#
loop_
_entity.id
_entity.type
_entity.pdbx_description
1 polymer ?
#
loop_
_entity_poly.entity_id
_entity_poly.type
_entity_poly.pdbx_seq_one_letter_code
_entity_poly.pdbx_strand_id
1 'polypeptide(L)'
;MKSNRPKRVPITQIKNQLLSSLDKKALVLVGLMGAGKSVIGKRVATMLRLPFYDSDQEIEKAAQMTITELFEIYGESEFRALEQRVILNLIKKSPLVLATGGGAYINENIRKAIHQNGISIWLKVDLDILMQRVSKHPTRPLLQTANPKETMQKLMEQRYPIYAKANLTINSHKESRHTVAQNVIRSVQHYLYTEINNRENQHANKDRHC
;
A
#
# COMPACT_ATOMS: atom_id res chain seq x y z
N MET A 1 -39.00 6.22 12.41
CA MET A 1 -38.21 5.02 12.05
C MET A 1 -36.77 5.25 12.50
N LYS A 2 -36.31 4.57 13.58
CA LYS A 2 -34.92 4.69 14.04
C LYS A 2 -34.04 3.86 13.09
N SER A 3 -33.10 4.53 12.40
CA SER A 3 -32.13 3.88 11.50
C SER A 3 -31.28 2.90 12.31
N ASN A 4 -31.45 1.62 12.08
CA ASN A 4 -30.71 0.53 12.70
C ASN A 4 -29.36 0.39 11.97
N ARG A 5 -28.46 1.39 12.11
CA ARG A 5 -27.08 1.25 11.61
C ARG A 5 -26.36 0.22 12.47
N PRO A 6 -25.79 -0.87 11.89
CA PRO A 6 -25.04 -1.83 12.67
C PRO A 6 -23.94 -1.13 13.45
N LYS A 7 -23.86 -1.42 14.78
CA LYS A 7 -22.83 -0.84 15.66
C LYS A 7 -21.45 -1.22 15.10
N ARG A 8 -20.67 -0.19 14.73
CA ARG A 8 -19.29 -0.40 14.22
C ARG A 8 -18.45 -1.00 15.34
N VAL A 9 -17.93 -2.22 15.11
CA VAL A 9 -17.02 -2.89 16.05
C VAL A 9 -15.80 -2.00 16.32
N PRO A 10 -15.39 -1.81 17.59
CA PRO A 10 -14.23 -1.03 17.95
C PRO A 10 -12.94 -1.60 17.34
N ILE A 11 -12.03 -0.73 16.90
CA ILE A 11 -10.75 -1.16 16.26
C ILE A 11 -9.88 -1.99 17.22
N THR A 12 -9.97 -1.75 18.51
CA THR A 12 -9.28 -2.56 19.55
C THR A 12 -9.70 -4.03 19.53
N GLN A 13 -10.98 -4.31 19.30
CA GLN A 13 -11.50 -5.67 19.19
C GLN A 13 -11.09 -6.33 17.86
N ILE A 14 -11.12 -5.54 16.79
CA ILE A 14 -10.68 -5.96 15.45
C ILE A 14 -9.20 -6.35 15.45
N LYS A 15 -8.36 -5.62 16.16
CA LYS A 15 -6.91 -5.74 16.14
C LYS A 15 -6.40 -7.15 16.46
N ASN A 16 -6.84 -7.75 17.55
CA ASN A 16 -6.32 -9.05 17.97
C ASN A 16 -6.68 -10.16 16.97
N GLN A 17 -7.92 -10.16 16.47
CA GLN A 17 -8.35 -11.08 15.43
C GLN A 17 -7.59 -10.86 14.12
N LEU A 18 -7.37 -9.59 13.73
CA LEU A 18 -6.63 -9.26 12.53
C LEU A 18 -5.18 -9.72 12.61
N LEU A 19 -4.51 -9.50 13.75
CA LEU A 19 -3.11 -9.89 13.92
C LEU A 19 -2.91 -11.40 13.88
N SER A 20 -3.82 -12.20 14.49
CA SER A 20 -3.76 -13.64 14.40
C SER A 20 -4.01 -14.16 12.97
N SER A 21 -4.94 -13.51 12.22
CA SER A 21 -5.24 -13.88 10.83
C SER A 21 -4.22 -13.36 9.83
N LEU A 22 -3.48 -12.28 10.16
CA LEU A 22 -2.45 -11.70 9.30
C LEU A 22 -1.25 -12.64 9.18
N ASP A 23 -0.99 -13.45 10.22
CA ASP A 23 0.15 -14.35 10.29
C ASP A 23 1.46 -13.62 9.97
N LYS A 24 2.22 -14.09 8.99
CA LYS A 24 3.48 -13.51 8.53
C LYS A 24 3.33 -12.61 7.30
N LYS A 25 2.13 -12.06 7.03
CA LYS A 25 1.90 -11.22 5.85
C LYS A 25 2.22 -9.75 6.11
N ALA A 26 2.82 -9.09 5.13
CA ALA A 26 3.00 -7.64 5.11
C ALA A 26 1.71 -6.92 4.66
N LEU A 27 1.41 -5.76 5.23
CA LEU A 27 0.42 -4.82 4.70
C LEU A 27 1.14 -3.80 3.82
N VAL A 28 0.94 -3.86 2.51
CA VAL A 28 1.71 -3.06 1.55
C VAL A 28 0.83 -2.01 0.88
N LEU A 29 1.07 -0.73 1.20
CA LEU A 29 0.34 0.38 0.61
C LEU A 29 0.99 0.77 -0.72
N VAL A 30 0.17 0.76 -1.78
CA VAL A 30 0.56 1.10 -3.15
C VAL A 30 -0.29 2.26 -3.69
N GLY A 31 0.15 2.90 -4.76
CA GLY A 31 -0.54 4.03 -5.39
C GLY A 31 0.40 5.18 -5.73
N LEU A 32 -0.12 6.19 -6.41
CA LEU A 32 0.65 7.34 -6.90
C LEU A 32 1.29 8.17 -5.78
N MET A 33 2.26 8.98 -6.17
CA MET A 33 2.78 10.05 -5.32
C MET A 33 1.63 10.98 -4.88
N GLY A 34 1.68 11.50 -3.66
CA GLY A 34 0.59 12.31 -3.12
C GLY A 34 -0.62 11.52 -2.59
N ALA A 35 -0.70 10.20 -2.82
CA ALA A 35 -1.81 9.37 -2.30
C ALA A 35 -1.82 9.25 -0.76
N GLY A 36 -0.70 9.55 -0.09
CA GLY A 36 -0.63 9.56 1.37
C GLY A 36 -0.16 8.24 1.98
N LYS A 37 0.45 7.35 1.21
CA LYS A 37 0.91 6.02 1.64
C LYS A 37 1.72 6.04 2.94
N SER A 38 2.75 6.86 3.02
CA SER A 38 3.62 6.96 4.21
C SER A 38 2.86 7.42 5.45
N VAL A 39 1.98 8.44 5.30
CA VAL A 39 1.21 8.99 6.42
C VAL A 39 0.14 8.01 6.90
N ILE A 40 -0.58 7.37 5.97
CA ILE A 40 -1.62 6.38 6.29
C ILE A 40 -0.96 5.10 6.82
N GLY A 41 0.13 4.65 6.19
CA GLY A 41 0.88 3.47 6.61
C GLY A 41 1.42 3.59 8.03
N LYS A 42 2.05 4.71 8.36
CA LYS A 42 2.49 5.01 9.74
C LYS A 42 1.34 4.92 10.74
N ARG A 43 0.17 5.45 10.39
CA ARG A 43 -1.01 5.44 11.26
C ARG A 43 -1.58 4.03 11.42
N VAL A 44 -1.68 3.26 10.33
CA VAL A 44 -2.10 1.85 10.37
C VAL A 44 -1.14 1.03 11.25
N ALA A 45 0.16 1.19 11.06
CA ALA A 45 1.20 0.51 11.85
C ALA A 45 1.07 0.83 13.35
N THR A 46 0.91 2.11 13.71
CA THR A 46 0.69 2.53 15.12
C THR A 46 -0.58 1.89 15.70
N MET A 47 -1.70 1.90 14.98
CA MET A 47 -2.96 1.33 15.45
C MET A 47 -2.88 -0.19 15.65
N LEU A 48 -2.16 -0.88 14.78
CA LEU A 48 -1.95 -2.33 14.83
C LEU A 48 -0.76 -2.74 15.72
N ARG A 49 0.11 -1.82 16.11
CA ARG A 49 1.41 -2.06 16.79
C ARG A 49 2.34 -2.94 15.94
N LEU A 50 2.37 -2.69 14.64
CA LEU A 50 3.30 -3.32 13.70
C LEU A 50 4.47 -2.39 13.37
N PRO A 51 5.64 -2.93 12.99
CA PRO A 51 6.71 -2.13 12.41
C PRO A 51 6.24 -1.41 11.14
N PHE A 52 6.74 -0.20 10.92
CA PHE A 52 6.49 0.59 9.73
C PHE A 52 7.77 0.83 8.96
N TYR A 53 7.72 0.62 7.64
CA TYR A 53 8.80 0.98 6.72
C TYR A 53 8.27 1.78 5.55
N ASP A 54 9.07 2.74 5.09
CA ASP A 54 8.87 3.45 3.84
C ASP A 54 9.98 3.06 2.88
N SER A 55 9.64 2.49 1.72
CA SER A 55 10.65 1.95 0.79
C SER A 55 11.62 3.01 0.30
N ASP A 56 11.14 4.24 0.10
CA ASP A 56 11.98 5.34 -0.38
C ASP A 56 13.06 5.66 0.69
N GLN A 57 12.67 5.74 1.97
CA GLN A 57 13.63 5.94 3.07
C GLN A 57 14.61 4.78 3.24
N GLU A 58 14.15 3.54 3.09
CA GLU A 58 15.03 2.38 3.21
C GLU A 58 16.00 2.24 2.03
N ILE A 59 15.60 2.70 0.83
CA ILE A 59 16.49 2.80 -0.33
C ILE A 59 17.59 3.84 -0.07
N GLU A 60 17.24 5.05 0.40
CA GLU A 60 18.21 6.09 0.71
C GLU A 60 19.20 5.66 1.81
N LYS A 61 18.71 4.96 2.84
CA LYS A 61 19.59 4.36 3.88
C LYS A 61 20.54 3.31 3.30
N ALA A 62 20.05 2.44 2.41
CA ALA A 62 20.86 1.39 1.82
C ALA A 62 21.91 1.93 0.85
N ALA A 63 21.58 3.00 0.13
CA ALA A 63 22.46 3.65 -0.82
C ALA A 63 23.41 4.69 -0.17
N GLN A 64 23.09 5.17 1.03
CA GLN A 64 23.73 6.31 1.70
C GLN A 64 23.71 7.59 0.86
N MET A 65 22.67 7.75 0.03
CA MET A 65 22.43 8.93 -0.81
C MET A 65 20.93 9.11 -1.04
N THR A 66 20.54 10.28 -1.47
CA THR A 66 19.15 10.58 -1.81
C THR A 66 18.71 9.87 -3.09
N ILE A 67 17.39 9.67 -3.26
CA ILE A 67 16.83 9.10 -4.50
C ILE A 67 17.21 9.98 -5.70
N THR A 68 17.24 11.30 -5.54
CA THR A 68 17.63 12.22 -6.62
C THR A 68 19.07 11.96 -7.07
N GLU A 69 20.02 11.87 -6.13
CA GLU A 69 21.43 11.55 -6.44
C GLU A 69 21.58 10.17 -7.07
N LEU A 70 20.79 9.17 -6.61
CA LEU A 70 20.77 7.84 -7.23
C LEU A 70 20.37 7.89 -8.71
N PHE A 71 19.33 8.67 -9.04
CA PHE A 71 18.89 8.83 -10.42
C PHE A 71 19.91 9.58 -11.27
N GLU A 72 20.53 10.61 -10.74
CA GLU A 72 21.52 11.43 -11.44
C GLU A 72 22.82 10.66 -11.71
N ILE A 73 23.30 9.88 -10.74
CA ILE A 73 24.60 9.20 -10.83
C ILE A 73 24.48 7.85 -11.53
N TYR A 74 23.45 7.04 -11.20
CA TYR A 74 23.33 5.65 -11.62
C TYR A 74 22.18 5.39 -12.59
N GLY A 75 21.26 6.34 -12.75
CA GLY A 75 20.11 6.24 -13.64
C GLY A 75 18.96 5.40 -13.09
N GLU A 76 17.86 5.36 -13.86
CA GLU A 76 16.62 4.69 -13.43
C GLU A 76 16.78 3.18 -13.27
N SER A 77 17.55 2.52 -14.14
CA SER A 77 17.72 1.06 -14.12
C SER A 77 18.29 0.58 -12.80
N GLU A 78 19.40 1.20 -12.35
CA GLU A 78 20.06 0.84 -11.09
C GLU A 78 19.18 1.16 -9.88
N PHE A 79 18.49 2.31 -9.91
CA PHE A 79 17.49 2.63 -8.90
C PHE A 79 16.43 1.53 -8.80
N ARG A 80 15.88 1.06 -9.93
CA ARG A 80 14.84 0.03 -9.93
C ARG A 80 15.35 -1.32 -9.44
N ALA A 81 16.58 -1.67 -9.74
CA ALA A 81 17.21 -2.87 -9.21
C ALA A 81 17.38 -2.80 -7.68
N LEU A 82 17.82 -1.66 -7.17
CA LEU A 82 17.95 -1.43 -5.72
C LEU A 82 16.57 -1.40 -5.03
N GLU A 83 15.58 -0.70 -5.60
CA GLU A 83 14.20 -0.64 -5.11
C GLU A 83 13.62 -2.05 -4.96
N GLN A 84 13.76 -2.89 -5.99
CA GLN A 84 13.30 -4.28 -5.93
C GLN A 84 13.99 -5.04 -4.81
N ARG A 85 15.31 -5.00 -4.71
CA ARG A 85 16.08 -5.71 -3.69
C ARG A 85 15.68 -5.28 -2.27
N VAL A 86 15.53 -3.98 -2.03
CA VAL A 86 15.13 -3.44 -0.73
C VAL A 86 13.72 -3.89 -0.36
N ILE A 87 12.75 -3.78 -1.26
CA ILE A 87 11.36 -4.19 -1.01
C ILE A 87 11.27 -5.70 -0.73
N LEU A 88 11.94 -6.53 -1.52
CA LEU A 88 11.94 -7.98 -1.30
C LEU A 88 12.54 -8.36 0.07
N ASN A 89 13.59 -7.66 0.50
CA ASN A 89 14.19 -7.88 1.83
C ASN A 89 13.28 -7.40 2.96
N LEU A 90 12.54 -6.30 2.78
CA LEU A 90 11.58 -5.81 3.78
C LEU A 90 10.41 -6.79 3.95
N ILE A 91 9.85 -7.28 2.87
CA ILE A 91 8.72 -8.23 2.91
C ILE A 91 9.08 -9.49 3.70
N LYS A 92 10.32 -9.97 3.64
CA LYS A 92 10.78 -11.12 4.43
C LYS A 92 10.75 -10.90 5.95
N LYS A 93 10.72 -9.65 6.42
CA LYS A 93 10.65 -9.30 7.84
C LYS A 93 9.21 -9.23 8.39
N SER A 94 8.22 -9.65 7.61
CA SER A 94 6.79 -9.60 8.01
C SER A 94 6.51 -10.36 9.31
N PRO A 95 5.51 -9.94 10.10
CA PRO A 95 4.47 -8.95 9.76
C PRO A 95 4.91 -7.49 9.95
N LEU A 96 4.58 -6.64 8.98
CA LEU A 96 4.90 -5.21 8.99
C LEU A 96 3.91 -4.41 8.11
N VAL A 97 3.98 -3.08 8.20
CA VAL A 97 3.33 -2.16 7.24
C VAL A 97 4.40 -1.50 6.39
N LEU A 98 4.27 -1.62 5.06
CA LEU A 98 5.19 -1.06 4.09
C LEU A 98 4.47 -0.02 3.22
N ALA A 99 4.98 1.21 3.17
CA ALA A 99 4.64 2.18 2.15
C ALA A 99 5.65 2.11 1.01
N THR A 100 5.18 1.91 -0.22
CA THR A 100 6.07 1.78 -1.39
C THR A 100 6.22 3.09 -2.14
N GLY A 101 7.32 3.29 -2.85
CA GLY A 101 7.45 4.29 -3.90
C GLY A 101 6.34 4.17 -4.94
N GLY A 102 5.99 5.28 -5.61
CA GLY A 102 4.88 5.30 -6.59
C GLY A 102 5.11 4.41 -7.82
N GLY A 103 6.36 4.06 -8.14
CA GLY A 103 6.71 3.20 -9.26
C GLY A 103 6.86 1.71 -8.89
N ALA A 104 7.07 1.40 -7.63
CA ALA A 104 7.46 0.05 -7.18
C ALA A 104 6.47 -1.05 -7.61
N TYR A 105 5.17 -0.80 -7.46
CA TYR A 105 4.14 -1.80 -7.81
C TYR A 105 4.01 -2.04 -9.33
N ILE A 106 4.64 -1.21 -10.17
CA ILE A 106 4.72 -1.40 -11.62
C ILE A 106 5.65 -2.56 -11.97
N ASN A 107 6.64 -2.84 -11.13
CA ASN A 107 7.54 -3.99 -11.28
C ASN A 107 6.79 -5.31 -10.97
N GLU A 108 6.80 -6.23 -11.92
CA GLU A 108 6.08 -7.50 -11.80
C GLU A 108 6.65 -8.39 -10.69
N ASN A 109 7.96 -8.41 -10.50
CA ASN A 109 8.60 -9.23 -9.46
C ASN A 109 8.21 -8.74 -8.06
N ILE A 110 8.13 -7.42 -7.87
CA ILE A 110 7.64 -6.83 -6.62
C ILE A 110 6.18 -7.22 -6.41
N ARG A 111 5.32 -7.12 -7.43
CA ARG A 111 3.91 -7.54 -7.31
C ARG A 111 3.77 -9.03 -6.94
N LYS A 112 4.53 -9.91 -7.60
CA LYS A 112 4.52 -11.35 -7.28
C LYS A 112 4.94 -11.60 -5.82
N ALA A 113 6.01 -10.96 -5.35
CA ALA A 113 6.46 -11.09 -3.98
C ALA A 113 5.45 -10.58 -2.96
N ILE A 114 4.79 -9.44 -3.24
CA ILE A 114 3.72 -8.90 -2.40
C ILE A 114 2.53 -9.87 -2.38
N HIS A 115 2.14 -10.41 -3.52
CA HIS A 115 1.01 -11.35 -3.60
C HIS A 115 1.26 -12.63 -2.78
N GLN A 116 2.48 -13.12 -2.76
CA GLN A 116 2.87 -14.32 -2.01
C GLN A 116 2.95 -14.08 -0.50
N ASN A 117 3.48 -12.92 -0.08
CA ASN A 117 3.90 -12.68 1.30
C ASN A 117 3.20 -11.46 1.94
N GLY A 118 2.17 -10.91 1.31
CA GLY A 118 1.52 -9.69 1.79
C GLY A 118 0.12 -9.50 1.27
N ILE A 119 -0.46 -8.39 1.68
CA ILE A 119 -1.75 -7.88 1.20
C ILE A 119 -1.49 -6.49 0.63
N SER A 120 -1.67 -6.35 -0.68
CA SER A 120 -1.54 -5.06 -1.37
C SER A 120 -2.79 -4.22 -1.18
N ILE A 121 -2.62 -2.95 -0.84
CA ILE A 121 -3.68 -1.99 -0.55
C ILE A 121 -3.47 -0.75 -1.39
N TRP A 122 -4.26 -0.59 -2.43
CA TRP A 122 -4.20 0.58 -3.28
C TRP A 122 -4.95 1.76 -2.66
N LEU A 123 -4.23 2.83 -2.35
CA LEU A 123 -4.83 4.12 -2.00
C LEU A 123 -5.16 4.87 -3.30
N LYS A 124 -6.42 4.77 -3.74
CA LYS A 124 -6.93 5.44 -4.92
C LYS A 124 -7.38 6.84 -4.55
N VAL A 125 -6.85 7.85 -5.26
CA VAL A 125 -7.09 9.27 -4.99
C VAL A 125 -7.36 9.98 -6.30
N ASP A 126 -8.30 10.93 -6.29
CA ASP A 126 -8.65 11.72 -7.46
C ASP A 126 -7.52 12.68 -7.86
N LEU A 127 -7.43 13.00 -9.15
CA LEU A 127 -6.36 13.84 -9.72
C LEU A 127 -6.22 15.18 -9.00
N ASP A 128 -7.34 15.89 -8.78
CA ASP A 128 -7.30 17.23 -8.18
C ASP A 128 -6.78 17.19 -6.73
N ILE A 129 -7.10 16.15 -5.98
CA ILE A 129 -6.59 15.95 -4.61
C ILE A 129 -5.10 15.61 -4.65
N LEU A 130 -4.66 14.78 -5.61
CA LEU A 130 -3.24 14.48 -5.80
C LEU A 130 -2.46 15.76 -6.11
N MET A 131 -2.95 16.57 -7.07
CA MET A 131 -2.32 17.83 -7.44
C MET A 131 -2.22 18.80 -6.28
N GLN A 132 -3.30 18.97 -5.50
CA GLN A 132 -3.28 19.82 -4.30
C GLN A 132 -2.25 19.37 -3.25
N ARG A 133 -2.00 18.06 -3.15
CA ARG A 133 -1.04 17.52 -2.19
C ARG A 133 0.39 17.60 -2.67
N VAL A 134 0.64 17.34 -3.96
CA VAL A 134 2.00 17.37 -4.51
C VAL A 134 2.52 18.79 -4.72
N SER A 135 1.67 19.78 -5.01
CA SER A 135 2.07 21.18 -5.10
C SER A 135 2.69 21.75 -3.82
N LYS A 136 2.38 21.13 -2.66
CA LYS A 136 2.99 21.49 -1.37
C LYS A 136 4.38 20.90 -1.15
N HIS A 137 4.85 20.04 -2.05
CA HIS A 137 6.14 19.35 -1.97
C HIS A 137 6.82 19.36 -3.34
N PRO A 138 7.45 20.48 -3.75
CA PRO A 138 7.97 20.71 -5.12
C PRO A 138 9.18 19.83 -5.49
N THR A 139 9.77 19.10 -4.57
CA THR A 139 10.99 18.29 -4.75
C THR A 139 10.78 16.95 -5.47
N ARG A 140 9.73 16.78 -6.28
CA ARG A 140 9.46 15.52 -6.98
C ARG A 140 9.92 15.57 -8.44
N PRO A 141 11.00 14.84 -8.82
CA PRO A 141 11.60 14.91 -10.15
C PRO A 141 10.59 14.69 -11.29
N LEU A 142 9.67 13.73 -11.14
CA LEU A 142 8.67 13.39 -12.16
C LEU A 142 7.62 14.48 -12.45
N LEU A 143 7.50 15.49 -11.60
CA LEU A 143 6.55 16.61 -11.77
C LEU A 143 7.24 17.93 -12.07
N GLN A 144 8.56 17.94 -12.25
CA GLN A 144 9.33 19.10 -12.70
C GLN A 144 9.21 19.23 -14.23
N THR A 145 7.98 19.44 -14.70
CA THR A 145 7.62 19.54 -16.12
C THR A 145 6.83 20.83 -16.36
N ALA A 146 6.73 21.24 -17.62
CA ALA A 146 5.95 22.42 -18.00
C ALA A 146 4.45 22.30 -17.64
N ASN A 147 3.91 21.07 -17.63
CA ASN A 147 2.51 20.80 -17.25
C ASN A 147 2.41 19.63 -16.25
N PRO A 148 2.58 19.89 -14.93
CA PRO A 148 2.54 18.84 -13.89
C PRO A 148 1.19 18.10 -13.82
N LYS A 149 0.07 18.76 -14.12
CA LYS A 149 -1.26 18.15 -14.09
C LYS A 149 -1.42 17.10 -15.21
N GLU A 150 -1.01 17.44 -16.42
CA GLU A 150 -1.03 16.52 -17.56
C GLU A 150 -0.09 15.32 -17.32
N THR A 151 1.09 15.58 -16.78
CA THR A 151 2.04 14.52 -16.41
C THR A 151 1.44 13.58 -15.37
N MET A 152 0.77 14.12 -14.35
CA MET A 152 0.09 13.30 -13.34
C MET A 152 -1.05 12.48 -13.95
N GLN A 153 -1.82 13.06 -14.85
CA GLN A 153 -2.91 12.38 -15.55
C GLN A 153 -2.38 11.21 -16.38
N LYS A 154 -1.34 11.41 -17.18
CA LYS A 154 -0.66 10.34 -17.94
C LYS A 154 -0.16 9.22 -17.01
N LEU A 155 0.42 9.57 -15.87
CA LEU A 155 0.83 8.58 -14.86
C LEU A 155 -0.36 7.81 -14.27
N MET A 156 -1.50 8.46 -14.07
CA MET A 156 -2.73 7.78 -13.64
C MET A 156 -3.20 6.77 -14.70
N GLU A 157 -3.32 7.19 -15.94
CA GLU A 157 -3.76 6.34 -17.06
C GLU A 157 -2.88 5.09 -17.20
N GLN A 158 -1.57 5.25 -17.10
CA GLN A 158 -0.61 4.15 -17.21
C GLN A 158 -0.61 3.22 -15.99
N ARG A 159 -0.75 3.74 -14.77
CA ARG A 159 -0.48 2.99 -13.54
C ARG A 159 -1.74 2.48 -12.85
N TYR A 160 -2.90 3.14 -13.00
CA TYR A 160 -4.14 2.72 -12.36
C TYR A 160 -4.60 1.31 -12.76
N PRO A 161 -4.49 0.87 -14.05
CA PRO A 161 -4.78 -0.51 -14.42
C PRO A 161 -3.90 -1.53 -13.70
N ILE A 162 -2.65 -1.15 -13.35
CA ILE A 162 -1.74 -2.01 -12.60
C ILE A 162 -2.06 -1.99 -11.11
N TYR A 163 -2.33 -0.82 -10.53
CA TYR A 163 -2.74 -0.73 -9.12
C TYR A 163 -4.08 -1.43 -8.85
N ALA A 164 -4.98 -1.48 -9.83
CA ALA A 164 -6.25 -2.20 -9.73
C ALA A 164 -6.07 -3.73 -9.51
N LYS A 165 -4.87 -4.28 -9.74
CA LYS A 165 -4.52 -5.67 -9.40
C LYS A 165 -4.20 -5.87 -7.90
N ALA A 166 -4.28 -4.81 -7.08
CA ALA A 166 -4.09 -4.93 -5.64
C ALA A 166 -5.24 -5.71 -4.98
N ASN A 167 -4.95 -6.41 -3.87
CA ASN A 167 -5.94 -7.18 -3.12
C ASN A 167 -7.09 -6.29 -2.61
N LEU A 168 -6.78 -5.03 -2.25
CA LEU A 168 -7.75 -4.07 -1.73
C LEU A 168 -7.58 -2.71 -2.39
N THR A 169 -8.72 -2.04 -2.65
CA THR A 169 -8.75 -0.65 -3.10
C THR A 169 -9.45 0.21 -2.05
N ILE A 170 -8.79 1.24 -1.57
CA ILE A 170 -9.33 2.23 -0.63
C ILE A 170 -9.44 3.57 -1.35
N ASN A 171 -10.66 4.00 -1.62
CA ASN A 171 -10.90 5.34 -2.15
C ASN A 171 -10.64 6.35 -1.03
N SER A 172 -9.74 7.29 -1.27
CA SER A 172 -9.38 8.34 -0.32
C SER A 172 -9.71 9.70 -0.91
N HIS A 173 -10.84 10.26 -0.49
CA HIS A 173 -11.29 11.59 -0.90
C HIS A 173 -10.82 12.66 0.09
N LYS A 174 -11.75 13.46 0.63
CA LYS A 174 -11.47 14.54 1.61
C LYS A 174 -11.52 14.08 3.07
N GLU A 175 -11.47 12.78 3.30
CA GLU A 175 -11.55 12.20 4.65
C GLU A 175 -10.30 12.48 5.48
N SER A 176 -10.46 12.42 6.82
CA SER A 176 -9.32 12.53 7.72
C SER A 176 -8.36 11.34 7.55
N ARG A 177 -7.07 11.58 7.77
CA ARG A 177 -6.03 10.52 7.75
C ARG A 177 -6.36 9.37 8.72
N HIS A 178 -7.03 9.69 9.83
CA HIS A 178 -7.47 8.70 10.81
C HIS A 178 -8.58 7.81 10.24
N THR A 179 -9.58 8.40 9.60
CA THR A 179 -10.68 7.67 8.95
C THR A 179 -10.16 6.74 7.86
N VAL A 180 -9.26 7.22 6.99
CA VAL A 180 -8.66 6.39 5.94
C VAL A 180 -7.89 5.21 6.54
N ALA A 181 -7.10 5.43 7.60
CA ALA A 181 -6.39 4.34 8.28
C ALA A 181 -7.35 3.30 8.90
N GLN A 182 -8.45 3.75 9.50
CA GLN A 182 -9.50 2.85 10.00
C GLN A 182 -10.16 2.04 8.86
N ASN A 183 -10.43 2.68 7.71
CA ASN A 183 -10.99 2.01 6.55
C ASN A 183 -10.03 0.93 6.02
N VAL A 184 -8.72 1.22 5.96
CA VAL A 184 -7.70 0.22 5.63
C VAL A 184 -7.79 -0.99 6.56
N ILE A 185 -7.77 -0.78 7.89
CA ILE A 185 -7.79 -1.86 8.88
C ILE A 185 -9.06 -2.72 8.74
N ARG A 186 -10.24 -2.10 8.58
CA ARG A 186 -11.50 -2.83 8.41
C ARG A 186 -11.54 -3.62 7.11
N SER A 187 -11.03 -3.06 6.02
CA SER A 187 -10.98 -3.75 4.73
C SER A 187 -10.03 -4.94 4.78
N VAL A 188 -8.88 -4.81 5.44
CA VAL A 188 -7.94 -5.93 5.65
C VAL A 188 -8.59 -7.03 6.51
N GLN A 189 -9.29 -6.67 7.59
CA GLN A 189 -9.99 -7.65 8.42
C GLN A 189 -11.04 -8.42 7.61
N HIS A 190 -11.86 -7.71 6.85
CA HIS A 190 -12.89 -8.33 6.01
C HIS A 190 -12.28 -9.26 4.95
N TYR A 191 -11.21 -8.82 4.30
CA TYR A 191 -10.49 -9.63 3.32
C TYR A 191 -9.95 -10.93 3.92
N LEU A 192 -9.27 -10.85 5.07
CA LEU A 192 -8.72 -12.02 5.75
C LEU A 192 -9.82 -12.99 6.21
N TYR A 193 -10.94 -12.47 6.71
CA TYR A 193 -12.08 -13.29 7.10
C TYR A 193 -12.67 -14.05 5.90
N THR A 194 -12.81 -13.38 4.76
CA THR A 194 -13.32 -14.01 3.52
C THR A 194 -12.35 -15.08 3.00
N GLU A 195 -11.04 -14.81 3.03
CA GLU A 195 -10.00 -15.75 2.60
C GLU A 195 -10.00 -17.03 3.45
N ILE A 196 -10.16 -16.90 4.78
CA ILE A 196 -10.21 -18.05 5.70
C ILE A 196 -11.44 -18.91 5.41
N ASN A 197 -12.62 -18.32 5.33
CA ASN A 197 -13.86 -19.05 5.07
C ASN A 197 -13.83 -19.76 3.70
N ASN A 198 -13.26 -19.14 2.68
CA ASN A 198 -13.12 -19.76 1.36
C ASN A 198 -12.21 -21.00 1.40
N ARG A 199 -11.12 -20.98 2.17
CA ARG A 199 -10.22 -22.14 2.34
C ARG A 199 -10.88 -23.27 3.09
N GLU A 200 -11.61 -22.99 4.16
CA GLU A 200 -12.35 -23.99 4.93
C GLU A 200 -13.42 -24.69 4.08
N ASN A 201 -14.17 -23.92 3.30
CA ASN A 201 -15.19 -24.47 2.39
C ASN A 201 -14.57 -25.34 1.26
N GLN A 202 -13.37 -24.99 0.77
CA GLN A 202 -12.68 -25.81 -0.24
C GLN A 202 -12.15 -27.13 0.35
N HIS A 203 -11.71 -27.15 1.60
CA HIS A 203 -11.29 -28.38 2.28
C HIS A 203 -12.50 -29.28 2.57
N ALA A 204 -13.59 -28.72 3.10
CA ALA A 204 -14.83 -29.48 3.37
C ALA A 204 -15.45 -30.12 2.12
N ASN A 205 -15.27 -29.51 0.93
CA ASN A 205 -15.74 -30.10 -0.33
C ASN A 205 -14.80 -31.19 -0.88
N LYS A 206 -13.51 -31.15 -0.61
CA LYS A 206 -12.56 -32.21 -1.00
C LYS A 206 -12.79 -33.48 -0.19
N ASP A 207 -13.06 -33.37 1.11
CA ASP A 207 -13.30 -34.49 2.01
C ASP A 207 -14.64 -35.19 1.76
N ARG A 208 -15.57 -34.58 1.02
CA ARG A 208 -16.87 -35.20 0.64
C ARG A 208 -16.80 -35.99 -0.68
N HIS A 209 -15.69 -35.93 -1.40
CA HIS A 209 -15.51 -36.57 -2.71
C HIS A 209 -14.40 -37.65 -2.69
N CYS A 210 -13.89 -38.00 -1.51
CA CYS A 210 -13.09 -39.19 -1.19
C CYS A 210 -13.93 -40.17 -0.41
#